data_38219fcc97e22e3d8f7aeb25f7c8cc27
#
_entry.id   38219fcc97e22e3d8f7aeb25f7c8cc27
#
_cell.length_a   1.000
_cell.length_b   1.000
_cell.length_c   1.000
_cell.angle_alpha   90.00
_cell.angle_beta   90.00
_cell.angle_gamma   90.00
#
_symmetry.space_group_name_H-M   'P 1'
#
loop_
_entity.id
_entity.type
_entity.pdbx_description
1 polymer ?
#
loop_
_entity_poly.entity_id
_entity_poly.type
_entity_poly.pdbx_seq_one_letter_code
_entity_poly.pdbx_strand_id
1 'polypeptide(L)'
;MTLTELIREKAYDLGFDLIGVAPASRAPHADAFASWVEAGFAASMGYMKRNIERRQDPRKVLPGARSVVVVGLSYFTADPADDLWNDPSRGRISRYAWGLDYHEVLIRRLDQLAAFIARNARGDIRHRVYVDTGPVLERDFAAQAGIGFIGKNACLISPTLGSYLFLGEVLVNVDLEYDAPAANAGERFDVLCSKVPPETQLGRQPTRSPRRRVGSCGACTRCLTACPTGALMAPYILDSSRCISYLTIELKGTIPVDLRPSMGNWIFGCDECQSICPWPRRFARPTGERFVQHGPEWCAPRLLDLIAMDERAFRARFAGSPVLRARRRGLLRNVAIALANWGDPQAVPALQRATEDPEPLVREHAAWAIAHGRLQ
;
A
#
# COMPACT_ATOMS: atom_id res chain seq x y z
N MET A 1 -13.05 -33.26 -2.15
CA MET A 1 -12.36 -31.95 -2.03
C MET A 1 -11.02 -32.15 -1.33
N THR A 2 -9.96 -31.61 -1.90
CA THR A 2 -8.64 -31.59 -1.27
C THR A 2 -8.61 -30.55 -0.12
N LEU A 3 -7.61 -30.65 0.76
CA LEU A 3 -7.44 -29.64 1.83
C LEU A 3 -7.26 -28.23 1.23
N THR A 4 -6.54 -28.12 0.13
CA THR A 4 -6.32 -26.84 -0.57
C THR A 4 -7.63 -26.24 -1.08
N GLU A 5 -8.52 -27.04 -1.65
CA GLU A 5 -9.85 -26.59 -2.08
C GLU A 5 -10.70 -26.09 -0.91
N LEU A 6 -10.71 -26.80 0.21
CA LEU A 6 -11.41 -26.39 1.44
C LEU A 6 -10.87 -25.07 2.00
N ILE A 7 -9.54 -24.86 1.97
CA ILE A 7 -8.90 -23.63 2.39
C ILE A 7 -9.32 -22.46 1.50
N ARG A 8 -9.43 -22.69 0.18
CA ARG A 8 -9.88 -21.64 -0.76
C ARG A 8 -11.32 -21.23 -0.50
N GLU A 9 -12.22 -22.20 -0.35
CA GLU A 9 -13.62 -21.90 0.00
C GLU A 9 -13.71 -21.12 1.30
N LYS A 10 -12.98 -21.57 2.33
CA LYS A 10 -12.96 -20.90 3.63
C LYS A 10 -12.44 -19.47 3.54
N ALA A 11 -11.43 -19.20 2.73
CA ALA A 11 -10.92 -17.84 2.53
C ALA A 11 -11.96 -16.92 1.88
N TYR A 12 -12.68 -17.40 0.87
CA TYR A 12 -13.79 -16.65 0.26
C TYR A 12 -14.95 -16.42 1.25
N ASP A 13 -15.28 -17.41 2.08
CA ASP A 13 -16.30 -17.25 3.14
C ASP A 13 -15.91 -16.23 4.21
N LEU A 14 -14.60 -16.08 4.46
CA LEU A 14 -14.04 -15.04 5.33
C LEU A 14 -13.98 -13.66 4.67
N GLY A 15 -14.39 -13.55 3.40
CA GLY A 15 -14.48 -12.29 2.67
C GLY A 15 -13.18 -11.86 2.00
N PHE A 16 -12.22 -12.74 1.79
CA PHE A 16 -11.06 -12.42 0.94
C PHE A 16 -11.45 -12.48 -0.53
N ASP A 17 -10.93 -11.54 -1.33
CA ASP A 17 -11.22 -11.46 -2.77
C ASP A 17 -10.33 -12.41 -3.58
N LEU A 18 -9.13 -12.66 -3.11
CA LEU A 18 -8.12 -13.49 -3.77
C LEU A 18 -7.48 -14.44 -2.77
N ILE A 19 -7.16 -15.64 -3.22
CA ILE A 19 -6.34 -16.60 -2.49
C ILE A 19 -5.48 -17.38 -3.46
N GLY A 20 -4.26 -17.67 -3.04
CA GLY A 20 -3.34 -18.57 -3.74
C GLY A 20 -2.36 -19.22 -2.76
N VAL A 21 -1.70 -20.26 -3.23
CA VAL A 21 -0.75 -21.03 -2.44
C VAL A 21 0.59 -21.10 -3.17
N ALA A 22 1.66 -20.70 -2.50
CA ALA A 22 3.03 -20.80 -2.97
C ALA A 22 3.83 -21.81 -2.13
N PRO A 23 4.90 -22.42 -2.68
CA PRO A 23 5.82 -23.21 -1.88
C PRO A 23 6.57 -22.30 -0.90
N ALA A 24 6.82 -22.78 0.32
CA ALA A 24 7.66 -22.09 1.28
C ALA A 24 9.14 -22.30 0.93
N SER A 25 9.58 -21.62 -0.11
CA SER A 25 10.95 -21.65 -0.63
C SER A 25 11.59 -20.25 -0.54
N ARG A 26 12.86 -20.14 -0.87
CA ARG A 26 13.53 -18.85 -1.00
C ARG A 26 12.79 -17.97 -2.02
N ALA A 27 12.51 -16.72 -1.63
CA ALA A 27 11.75 -15.80 -2.46
C ALA A 27 12.48 -15.50 -3.79
N PRO A 28 11.80 -15.40 -4.93
CA PRO A 28 12.43 -15.20 -6.25
C PRO A 28 13.30 -13.94 -6.32
N HIS A 29 12.87 -12.84 -5.70
CA HIS A 29 13.60 -11.58 -5.70
C HIS A 29 14.40 -11.33 -4.41
N ALA A 30 14.77 -12.41 -3.70
CA ALA A 30 15.54 -12.32 -2.45
C ALA A 30 16.88 -11.59 -2.62
N ASP A 31 17.60 -11.83 -3.72
CA ASP A 31 18.88 -11.17 -4.00
C ASP A 31 18.69 -9.72 -4.42
N ALA A 32 17.66 -9.44 -5.22
CA ALA A 32 17.30 -8.07 -5.60
C ALA A 32 16.93 -7.24 -4.36
N PHE A 33 16.20 -7.83 -3.40
CA PHE A 33 15.90 -7.18 -2.13
C PHE A 33 17.17 -6.89 -1.30
N ALA A 34 18.08 -7.83 -1.20
CA ALA A 34 19.34 -7.63 -0.49
C ALA A 34 20.17 -6.49 -1.12
N SER A 35 20.34 -6.51 -2.45
CA SER A 35 21.03 -5.45 -3.19
C SER A 35 20.36 -4.08 -3.03
N TRP A 36 19.02 -4.03 -3.01
CA TRP A 36 18.25 -2.81 -2.77
C TRP A 36 18.51 -2.24 -1.36
N VAL A 37 18.60 -3.10 -0.35
CA VAL A 37 18.95 -2.69 1.02
C VAL A 37 20.38 -2.20 1.11
N GLU A 38 21.33 -2.91 0.47
CA GLU A 38 22.76 -2.58 0.43
C GLU A 38 23.00 -1.24 -0.28
N ALA A 39 22.28 -0.97 -1.36
CA ALA A 39 22.32 0.31 -2.08
C ALA A 39 21.75 1.49 -1.27
N GLY A 40 21.23 1.24 -0.05
CA GLY A 40 20.70 2.29 0.82
C GLY A 40 19.29 2.73 0.50
N PHE A 41 18.61 2.13 -0.47
CA PHE A 41 17.28 2.52 -0.92
C PHE A 41 16.17 2.27 0.13
N ALA A 42 16.46 1.52 1.19
CA ALA A 42 15.60 1.39 2.36
C ALA A 42 15.54 2.66 3.24
N ALA A 43 16.38 3.65 2.97
CA ALA A 43 16.48 4.90 3.73
C ALA A 43 16.60 4.66 5.26
N SER A 44 15.79 5.32 6.08
CA SER A 44 15.81 5.17 7.54
C SER A 44 15.00 3.97 8.06
N MET A 45 14.41 3.13 7.20
CA MET A 45 13.62 1.98 7.59
C MET A 45 14.52 0.83 8.10
N GLY A 46 15.06 0.97 9.32
CA GLY A 46 15.97 -0.01 9.93
C GLY A 46 15.39 -1.42 10.04
N TYR A 47 14.07 -1.56 10.08
CA TYR A 47 13.40 -2.86 10.09
C TYR A 47 13.57 -3.63 8.76
N MET A 48 13.80 -2.95 7.63
CA MET A 48 14.14 -3.60 6.36
C MET A 48 15.55 -4.19 6.36
N LYS A 49 16.47 -3.56 7.08
CA LYS A 49 17.87 -4.02 7.23
C LYS A 49 18.00 -5.18 8.23
N ARG A 50 17.02 -5.33 9.14
CA ARG A 50 17.00 -6.42 10.11
C ARG A 50 16.35 -7.67 9.51
N ASN A 51 16.85 -8.83 9.88
CA ASN A 51 16.25 -10.12 9.50
C ASN A 51 16.16 -10.34 7.97
N ILE A 52 17.13 -9.84 7.18
CA ILE A 52 17.16 -10.02 5.72
C ILE A 52 16.98 -11.49 5.36
N GLU A 53 17.69 -12.39 6.02
CA GLU A 53 17.59 -13.83 5.76
C GLU A 53 16.20 -14.42 5.98
N ARG A 54 15.47 -13.91 7.00
CA ARG A 54 14.09 -14.35 7.25
C ARG A 54 13.16 -13.85 6.16
N ARG A 55 13.38 -12.60 5.68
CA ARG A 55 12.61 -12.06 4.55
C ARG A 55 12.84 -12.83 3.26
N GLN A 56 14.05 -13.30 3.07
CA GLN A 56 14.44 -14.07 1.90
C GLN A 56 13.88 -15.49 1.90
N ASP A 57 13.68 -16.10 3.07
CA ASP A 57 13.26 -17.50 3.17
C ASP A 57 12.29 -17.72 4.36
N PRO A 58 11.01 -18.00 4.08
CA PRO A 58 9.99 -18.22 5.10
C PRO A 58 10.28 -19.41 6.00
N ARG A 59 11.13 -20.36 5.59
CA ARG A 59 11.57 -21.49 6.42
C ARG A 59 12.46 -21.04 7.59
N LYS A 60 13.07 -19.87 7.50
CA LYS A 60 13.79 -19.23 8.62
C LYS A 60 12.86 -18.48 9.58
N VAL A 61 11.62 -18.22 9.16
CA VAL A 61 10.56 -17.66 10.01
C VAL A 61 9.79 -18.75 10.74
N LEU A 62 9.40 -19.79 10.00
CA LEU A 62 8.74 -20.98 10.52
C LEU A 62 9.55 -22.22 10.08
N PRO A 63 10.41 -22.76 10.96
CA PRO A 63 11.15 -23.99 10.65
C PRO A 63 10.20 -25.14 10.30
N GLY A 64 10.46 -25.75 9.14
CA GLY A 64 9.59 -26.80 8.60
C GLY A 64 8.39 -26.27 7.81
N ALA A 65 8.29 -24.96 7.53
CA ALA A 65 7.28 -24.44 6.61
C ALA A 65 7.39 -25.11 5.25
N ARG A 66 6.23 -25.47 4.67
CA ARG A 66 6.10 -26.11 3.36
C ARG A 66 5.30 -25.23 2.40
N SER A 67 4.24 -24.59 2.89
CA SER A 67 3.37 -23.75 2.08
C SER A 67 3.22 -22.35 2.66
N VAL A 68 3.03 -21.38 1.77
CA VAL A 68 2.61 -20.00 2.07
C VAL A 68 1.25 -19.81 1.41
N VAL A 69 0.21 -19.71 2.25
CA VAL A 69 -1.13 -19.34 1.79
C VAL A 69 -1.18 -17.82 1.76
N VAL A 70 -1.39 -17.25 0.59
CA VAL A 70 -1.47 -15.79 0.40
C VAL A 70 -2.89 -15.40 0.07
N VAL A 71 -3.39 -14.36 0.71
CA VAL A 71 -4.71 -13.79 0.44
C VAL A 71 -4.60 -12.34 0.00
N GLY A 72 -5.58 -11.89 -0.79
CA GLY A 72 -5.72 -10.50 -1.19
C GLY A 72 -7.11 -9.97 -0.84
N LEU A 73 -7.17 -8.76 -0.30
CA LEU A 73 -8.40 -8.04 0.00
C LEU A 73 -8.37 -6.67 -0.67
N SER A 74 -9.35 -6.40 -1.54
CA SER A 74 -9.44 -5.11 -2.22
C SER A 74 -9.84 -4.00 -1.26
N TYR A 75 -9.12 -2.87 -1.34
CA TYR A 75 -9.51 -1.64 -0.65
C TYR A 75 -9.88 -0.51 -1.62
N PHE A 76 -10.06 -0.84 -2.88
CA PHE A 76 -10.44 0.16 -3.86
C PHE A 76 -11.83 0.71 -3.54
N THR A 77 -11.97 2.02 -3.58
CA THR A 77 -13.23 2.76 -3.50
C THR A 77 -13.42 3.57 -4.77
N ALA A 78 -14.59 4.12 -4.99
CA ALA A 78 -14.78 5.10 -6.06
C ALA A 78 -13.83 6.29 -5.85
N ASP A 79 -13.37 6.88 -6.96
CA ASP A 79 -12.58 8.11 -6.88
C ASP A 79 -13.43 9.23 -6.26
N PRO A 80 -12.82 10.09 -5.43
CA PRO A 80 -13.49 11.29 -4.95
C PRO A 80 -13.90 12.19 -6.12
N ALA A 81 -14.89 13.02 -5.91
CA ALA A 81 -15.28 14.03 -6.88
C ALA A 81 -14.07 14.92 -7.25
N ASP A 82 -13.96 15.29 -8.52
CA ASP A 82 -12.79 16.01 -9.05
C ASP A 82 -12.55 17.36 -8.35
N ASP A 83 -13.62 18.08 -8.03
CA ASP A 83 -13.56 19.34 -7.29
C ASP A 83 -13.00 19.16 -5.89
N LEU A 84 -13.36 18.07 -5.19
CA LEU A 84 -12.81 17.73 -3.90
C LEU A 84 -11.34 17.31 -3.97
N TRP A 85 -11.00 16.44 -4.94
CA TRP A 85 -9.65 15.88 -5.06
C TRP A 85 -8.62 16.89 -5.55
N ASN A 86 -9.05 17.85 -6.37
CA ASN A 86 -8.21 18.89 -6.92
C ASN A 86 -8.26 20.21 -6.15
N ASP A 87 -9.01 20.29 -5.04
CA ASP A 87 -9.03 21.45 -4.14
C ASP A 87 -7.65 21.57 -3.44
N PRO A 88 -6.88 22.64 -3.74
CA PRO A 88 -5.54 22.81 -3.17
C PRO A 88 -5.54 23.12 -1.66
N SER A 89 -6.68 23.51 -1.08
CA SER A 89 -6.83 23.74 0.37
C SER A 89 -6.96 22.44 1.18
N ARG A 90 -6.98 21.28 0.49
CA ARG A 90 -7.18 19.97 1.09
C ARG A 90 -5.95 19.08 0.97
N GLY A 91 -5.69 18.29 2.02
CA GLY A 91 -4.58 17.35 2.06
C GLY A 91 -5.01 15.98 1.53
N ARG A 92 -4.23 15.40 0.61
CA ARG A 92 -4.49 14.06 0.08
C ARG A 92 -3.96 12.98 1.02
N ILE A 93 -4.81 12.00 1.32
CA ILE A 93 -4.46 10.78 2.03
C ILE A 93 -4.53 9.61 1.06
N SER A 94 -3.51 8.74 1.08
CA SER A 94 -3.51 7.53 0.25
C SER A 94 -4.70 6.63 0.59
N ARG A 95 -5.31 6.06 -0.42
CA ARG A 95 -6.57 5.29 -0.38
C ARG A 95 -6.56 4.17 0.66
N TYR A 96 -5.43 3.51 0.86
CA TYR A 96 -5.33 2.42 1.83
C TYR A 96 -5.60 2.87 3.28
N ALA A 97 -5.48 4.15 3.56
CA ALA A 97 -5.68 4.75 4.88
C ALA A 97 -7.04 5.46 5.04
N TRP A 98 -7.97 5.28 4.09
CA TRP A 98 -9.32 5.83 4.19
C TRP A 98 -10.20 4.94 5.06
N GLY A 99 -9.92 4.86 6.35
CA GLY A 99 -10.73 4.10 7.28
C GLY A 99 -9.94 3.44 8.39
N LEU A 100 -10.44 2.29 8.82
CA LEU A 100 -9.85 1.52 9.90
C LEU A 100 -8.54 0.87 9.48
N ASP A 101 -7.69 0.58 10.46
CA ASP A 101 -6.42 -0.09 10.25
C ASP A 101 -6.65 -1.51 9.73
N TYR A 102 -6.22 -1.74 8.50
CA TYR A 102 -6.37 -3.02 7.81
C TYR A 102 -5.65 -4.18 8.50
N HIS A 103 -4.60 -3.90 9.26
CA HIS A 103 -3.88 -4.94 10.00
C HIS A 103 -4.83 -5.71 10.93
N GLU A 104 -5.63 -4.99 11.70
CA GLU A 104 -6.56 -5.63 12.64
C GLU A 104 -7.66 -6.43 11.92
N VAL A 105 -8.13 -5.93 10.79
CA VAL A 105 -9.17 -6.58 9.99
C VAL A 105 -8.65 -7.88 9.39
N LEU A 106 -7.49 -7.82 8.73
CA LEU A 106 -6.93 -8.98 8.05
C LEU A 106 -6.42 -10.03 9.04
N ILE A 107 -5.73 -9.64 10.12
CA ILE A 107 -5.22 -10.58 11.13
C ILE A 107 -6.36 -11.41 11.70
N ARG A 108 -7.49 -10.81 12.08
CA ARG A 108 -8.63 -11.56 12.61
C ARG A 108 -9.17 -12.61 11.63
N ARG A 109 -9.25 -12.28 10.33
CA ARG A 109 -9.67 -13.22 9.29
C ARG A 109 -8.62 -14.30 9.03
N LEU A 110 -7.36 -13.93 9.00
CA LEU A 110 -6.25 -14.87 8.81
C LEU A 110 -6.09 -15.85 9.97
N ASP A 111 -6.29 -15.41 11.22
CA ASP A 111 -6.30 -16.30 12.38
C ASP A 111 -7.41 -17.35 12.29
N GLN A 112 -8.60 -16.96 11.80
CA GLN A 112 -9.68 -17.91 11.54
C GLN A 112 -9.32 -18.90 10.43
N LEU A 113 -8.65 -18.43 9.37
CA LEU A 113 -8.18 -19.29 8.28
C LEU A 113 -7.10 -20.25 8.77
N ALA A 114 -6.12 -19.78 9.54
CA ALA A 114 -5.06 -20.58 10.12
C ALA A 114 -5.61 -21.65 11.09
N ALA A 115 -6.57 -21.26 11.93
CA ALA A 115 -7.25 -22.21 12.81
C ALA A 115 -8.07 -23.26 12.03
N PHE A 116 -8.66 -22.87 10.90
CA PHE A 116 -9.34 -23.82 10.01
C PHE A 116 -8.35 -24.80 9.38
N ILE A 117 -7.19 -24.34 8.90
CA ILE A 117 -6.13 -25.19 8.36
C ILE A 117 -5.68 -26.18 9.43
N ALA A 118 -5.40 -25.72 10.66
CA ALA A 118 -4.92 -26.55 11.76
C ALA A 118 -5.92 -27.66 12.15
N ARG A 119 -7.23 -27.39 12.07
CA ARG A 119 -8.27 -28.38 12.38
C ARG A 119 -8.49 -29.43 11.28
N ASN A 120 -8.22 -29.10 10.03
CA ASN A 120 -8.52 -29.97 8.90
C ASN A 120 -7.28 -30.66 8.32
N ALA A 121 -6.08 -30.20 8.67
CA ALA A 121 -4.84 -30.89 8.31
C ALA A 121 -4.50 -32.00 9.32
N ARG A 122 -3.65 -32.95 8.90
CA ARG A 122 -3.19 -34.05 9.76
C ARG A 122 -1.82 -33.74 10.36
N GLY A 123 -1.60 -34.17 11.60
CA GLY A 123 -0.33 -34.05 12.31
C GLY A 123 -0.23 -32.82 13.22
N ASP A 124 0.99 -32.50 13.66
CA ASP A 124 1.29 -31.31 14.48
C ASP A 124 1.42 -30.09 13.56
N ILE A 125 0.37 -29.28 13.49
CA ILE A 125 0.28 -28.15 12.58
C ILE A 125 0.81 -26.89 13.24
N ARG A 126 1.87 -26.34 12.66
CA ARG A 126 2.46 -25.07 13.04
C ARG A 126 2.22 -24.04 11.96
N HIS A 127 1.88 -22.84 12.36
CA HIS A 127 1.63 -21.73 11.45
C HIS A 127 2.15 -20.38 11.98
N ARG A 128 2.27 -19.41 11.10
CA ARG A 128 2.49 -17.99 11.39
C ARG A 128 1.62 -17.15 10.45
N VAL A 129 1.01 -16.12 11.01
CA VAL A 129 0.17 -15.17 10.29
C VAL A 129 0.89 -13.83 10.19
N TYR A 130 0.86 -13.22 9.03
CA TYR A 130 1.42 -11.88 8.82
C TYR A 130 0.52 -11.03 7.93
N VAL A 131 0.56 -9.72 8.21
CA VAL A 131 0.01 -8.66 7.39
C VAL A 131 1.03 -7.52 7.44
N ASP A 132 1.72 -7.22 6.35
CA ASP A 132 2.69 -6.13 6.16
C ASP A 132 3.88 -6.13 7.16
N THR A 133 3.66 -6.39 8.42
CA THR A 133 4.69 -6.25 9.47
C THR A 133 5.61 -7.46 9.63
N GLY A 134 5.37 -8.54 8.90
CA GLY A 134 6.16 -9.76 8.95
C GLY A 134 7.51 -9.68 8.24
N PRO A 135 8.48 -10.53 8.60
CA PRO A 135 9.74 -10.65 7.86
C PRO A 135 9.55 -11.58 6.64
N VAL A 136 8.65 -11.22 5.74
CA VAL A 136 8.30 -11.95 4.53
C VAL A 136 8.30 -11.00 3.34
N LEU A 137 8.69 -11.46 2.16
CA LEU A 137 8.54 -10.72 0.90
C LEU A 137 7.14 -11.01 0.30
N GLU A 138 6.12 -10.42 0.89
CA GLU A 138 4.70 -10.69 0.62
C GLU A 138 4.35 -10.63 -0.87
N ARG A 139 4.81 -9.60 -1.58
CA ARG A 139 4.55 -9.43 -3.03
C ARG A 139 5.15 -10.56 -3.86
N ASP A 140 6.31 -11.10 -3.44
CA ASP A 140 6.94 -12.23 -4.11
C ASP A 140 6.10 -13.50 -3.97
N PHE A 141 5.64 -13.79 -2.74
CA PHE A 141 4.80 -14.95 -2.50
C PHE A 141 3.42 -14.79 -3.12
N ALA A 142 2.86 -13.59 -3.14
CA ALA A 142 1.62 -13.30 -3.85
C ALA A 142 1.75 -13.53 -5.37
N ALA A 143 2.88 -13.14 -5.96
CA ALA A 143 3.16 -13.43 -7.37
C ALA A 143 3.34 -14.92 -7.65
N GLN A 144 4.09 -15.63 -6.79
CA GLN A 144 4.24 -17.09 -6.89
C GLN A 144 2.91 -17.83 -6.71
N ALA A 145 2.05 -17.35 -5.80
CA ALA A 145 0.73 -17.88 -5.55
C ALA A 145 -0.30 -17.54 -6.66
N GLY A 146 0.13 -16.88 -7.74
CA GLY A 146 -0.72 -16.58 -8.88
C GLY A 146 -1.75 -15.48 -8.65
N ILE A 147 -1.64 -14.70 -7.57
CA ILE A 147 -2.53 -13.57 -7.26
C ILE A 147 -2.33 -12.41 -8.23
N GLY A 148 -1.08 -12.18 -8.63
CA GLY A 148 -0.73 -11.09 -9.54
C GLY A 148 0.73 -11.13 -9.97
N PHE A 149 1.20 -10.05 -10.57
CA PHE A 149 2.59 -9.85 -10.96
C PHE A 149 3.14 -8.57 -10.33
N ILE A 150 4.45 -8.48 -10.15
CA ILE A 150 5.09 -7.27 -9.65
C ILE A 150 5.22 -6.27 -10.81
N GLY A 151 4.61 -5.10 -10.65
CA GLY A 151 4.67 -4.02 -11.63
C GLY A 151 5.97 -3.22 -11.56
N LYS A 152 6.24 -2.41 -12.61
CA LYS A 152 7.40 -1.50 -12.64
C LYS A 152 7.40 -0.46 -11.52
N ASN A 153 6.26 -0.20 -10.90
CA ASN A 153 6.10 0.62 -9.70
C ASN A 153 6.36 -0.15 -8.39
N ALA A 154 6.88 -1.36 -8.47
CA ALA A 154 7.13 -2.27 -7.36
C ALA A 154 5.88 -2.69 -6.55
N CYS A 155 4.67 -2.41 -7.03
CA CYS A 155 3.43 -2.91 -6.44
C CYS A 155 3.06 -4.28 -7.03
N LEU A 156 2.35 -5.10 -6.23
CA LEU A 156 1.65 -6.26 -6.79
C LEU A 156 0.43 -5.77 -7.59
N ILE A 157 0.25 -6.32 -8.78
CA ILE A 157 -0.86 -5.99 -9.68
C ILE A 157 -1.61 -7.26 -10.01
N SER A 158 -2.85 -7.36 -9.54
CA SER A 158 -3.75 -8.44 -9.95
C SER A 158 -4.34 -8.14 -11.32
N PRO A 159 -4.33 -9.10 -12.26
CA PRO A 159 -4.96 -8.94 -13.57
C PRO A 159 -6.50 -8.83 -13.51
N THR A 160 -7.11 -9.03 -12.36
CA THR A 160 -8.56 -9.00 -12.16
C THR A 160 -9.06 -7.86 -11.27
N LEU A 161 -8.21 -7.35 -10.36
CA LEU A 161 -8.59 -6.32 -9.36
C LEU A 161 -7.65 -5.11 -9.33
N GLY A 162 -6.55 -5.11 -10.13
CA GLY A 162 -5.57 -4.03 -10.10
C GLY A 162 -4.64 -4.13 -8.89
N SER A 163 -4.13 -3.00 -8.40
CA SER A 163 -3.09 -2.95 -7.37
C SER A 163 -3.57 -2.47 -5.99
N TYR A 164 -4.83 -2.08 -5.86
CA TYR A 164 -5.40 -1.64 -4.58
C TYR A 164 -5.78 -2.84 -3.71
N LEU A 165 -4.78 -3.60 -3.28
CA LEU A 165 -4.91 -4.85 -2.54
C LEU A 165 -4.09 -4.83 -1.26
N PHE A 166 -4.73 -5.14 -0.13
CA PHE A 166 -4.03 -5.60 1.05
C PHE A 166 -3.66 -7.07 0.86
N LEU A 167 -2.47 -7.43 1.32
CA LEU A 167 -1.98 -8.80 1.32
C LEU A 167 -1.92 -9.33 2.74
N GLY A 168 -2.04 -10.63 2.86
CA GLY A 168 -1.81 -11.34 4.11
C GLY A 168 -1.38 -12.77 3.85
N GLU A 169 -0.58 -13.31 4.76
CA GLU A 169 0.02 -14.63 4.61
C GLU A 169 -0.21 -15.52 5.82
N VAL A 170 -0.41 -16.79 5.54
CA VAL A 170 -0.31 -17.88 6.52
C VAL A 170 0.79 -18.83 6.08
N LEU A 171 1.91 -18.82 6.80
CA LEU A 171 2.97 -19.81 6.67
C LEU A 171 2.53 -21.05 7.41
N VAL A 172 2.64 -22.25 6.78
CA VAL A 172 2.25 -23.51 7.39
C VAL A 172 3.25 -24.63 7.07
N ASN A 173 3.38 -25.59 7.98
CA ASN A 173 4.19 -26.79 7.80
C ASN A 173 3.41 -27.96 7.11
N VAL A 174 2.44 -27.61 6.28
CA VAL A 174 1.59 -28.58 5.54
C VAL A 174 1.87 -28.44 4.06
N ASP A 175 1.98 -29.57 3.36
CA ASP A 175 2.03 -29.59 1.90
C ASP A 175 0.62 -29.31 1.36
N LEU A 176 0.50 -28.28 0.55
CA LEU A 176 -0.72 -27.90 -0.15
C LEU A 176 -0.48 -27.95 -1.65
N GLU A 177 -1.53 -27.98 -2.44
CA GLU A 177 -1.43 -27.84 -3.88
C GLU A 177 -1.07 -26.41 -4.25
N TYR A 178 0.09 -26.22 -4.88
CA TYR A 178 0.61 -24.92 -5.23
C TYR A 178 -0.03 -24.39 -6.51
N ASP A 179 -0.21 -23.06 -6.51
CA ASP A 179 -0.57 -22.35 -7.73
C ASP A 179 0.67 -22.11 -8.59
N ALA A 180 0.48 -22.01 -9.90
CA ALA A 180 1.55 -21.54 -10.75
C ALA A 180 1.59 -20.01 -10.74
N PRO A 181 2.79 -19.39 -10.82
CA PRO A 181 2.94 -17.95 -10.87
C PRO A 181 2.08 -17.27 -11.92
N ALA A 182 1.60 -16.06 -11.63
CA ALA A 182 0.80 -15.26 -12.57
C ALA A 182 1.63 -14.72 -13.75
N ALA A 183 2.94 -14.70 -13.62
CA ALA A 183 3.88 -14.31 -14.67
C ALA A 183 4.66 -15.54 -15.10
N ASN A 184 4.40 -16.03 -16.29
CA ASN A 184 5.34 -16.64 -17.24
C ASN A 184 4.61 -17.51 -18.25
N ALA A 185 4.11 -16.93 -19.24
CA ALA A 185 4.16 -17.49 -20.58
C ALA A 185 4.38 -16.28 -21.47
N GLY A 186 5.32 -16.34 -22.41
CA GLY A 186 5.69 -15.28 -23.32
C GLY A 186 4.59 -14.68 -24.20
N GLU A 187 3.37 -14.66 -23.73
CA GLU A 187 2.24 -13.96 -24.32
C GLU A 187 2.18 -12.56 -23.74
N ARG A 188 2.70 -11.63 -24.51
CA ARG A 188 2.56 -10.19 -24.33
C ARG A 188 1.08 -9.84 -24.37
N PHE A 189 0.46 -9.62 -23.21
CA PHE A 189 -0.68 -8.74 -23.15
C PHE A 189 -0.16 -7.29 -23.22
N ASP A 190 -0.02 -6.77 -24.41
CA ASP A 190 0.02 -5.34 -24.63
C ASP A 190 -1.32 -4.80 -24.16
N VAL A 191 -1.35 -4.27 -22.94
CA VAL A 191 -2.41 -3.38 -22.50
C VAL A 191 -2.23 -2.13 -23.34
N LEU A 192 -2.85 -2.16 -24.52
CA LEU A 192 -2.82 -1.09 -25.47
C LEU A 192 -3.15 0.23 -24.77
N CYS A 193 -2.21 1.14 -24.86
CA CYS A 193 -2.30 2.53 -24.44
C CYS A 193 -3.35 3.35 -25.21
N SER A 194 -4.22 2.70 -25.97
CA SER A 194 -5.20 3.35 -26.83
C SER A 194 -6.62 3.10 -26.31
N LYS A 195 -7.24 4.22 -25.92
CA LYS A 195 -8.69 4.45 -25.80
C LYS A 195 -9.46 3.45 -24.93
N VAL A 196 -9.65 3.83 -23.67
CA VAL A 196 -10.70 3.28 -22.81
C VAL A 196 -12.02 3.88 -23.29
N PRO A 197 -13.01 3.09 -23.74
CA PRO A 197 -14.39 3.58 -23.85
C PRO A 197 -14.92 3.81 -22.43
N PRO A 198 -15.61 4.92 -22.17
CA PRO A 198 -16.38 5.04 -20.94
C PRO A 198 -17.60 4.12 -21.03
N GLU A 199 -17.95 3.55 -19.88
CA GLU A 199 -19.24 2.91 -19.58
C GLU A 199 -19.55 1.59 -20.32
N THR A 200 -19.61 0.55 -19.56
CA THR A 200 -20.69 -0.43 -19.40
C THR A 200 -20.15 -1.73 -18.82
N GLN A 201 -20.54 -2.04 -17.65
CA GLN A 201 -20.98 -3.33 -17.12
C GLN A 201 -20.86 -3.39 -15.59
N LEU A 202 -21.81 -2.71 -14.95
CA LEU A 202 -22.25 -3.06 -13.61
C LEU A 202 -22.87 -4.47 -13.67
N GLY A 203 -22.39 -5.39 -12.85
CA GLY A 203 -23.12 -6.61 -12.54
C GLY A 203 -22.59 -7.92 -13.07
N ARG A 204 -21.32 -8.26 -12.87
CA ARG A 204 -20.91 -9.67 -12.82
C ARG A 204 -20.11 -9.91 -11.53
N GLN A 205 -20.72 -10.69 -10.61
CA GLN A 205 -19.99 -11.31 -9.51
C GLN A 205 -18.81 -12.09 -10.08
N PRO A 206 -17.64 -12.10 -9.39
CA PRO A 206 -16.52 -12.93 -9.80
C PRO A 206 -16.98 -14.39 -9.81
N THR A 207 -16.95 -15.01 -10.97
CA THR A 207 -17.20 -16.45 -11.09
C THR A 207 -16.13 -17.18 -10.27
N ARG A 208 -16.52 -18.14 -9.46
CA ARG A 208 -15.70 -18.95 -8.54
C ARG A 208 -14.54 -19.72 -9.20
N SER A 209 -14.26 -19.53 -10.47
CA SER A 209 -13.10 -20.05 -11.19
C SER A 209 -12.68 -19.04 -12.26
N PRO A 210 -11.83 -18.05 -11.96
CA PRO A 210 -11.31 -17.16 -12.98
C PRO A 210 -10.32 -17.91 -13.85
N ARG A 211 -10.56 -17.95 -15.15
CA ARG A 211 -9.51 -18.31 -16.12
C ARG A 211 -8.30 -17.42 -15.81
N ARG A 212 -7.15 -18.03 -15.54
CA ARG A 212 -5.91 -17.34 -15.17
C ARG A 212 -5.58 -16.31 -16.24
N ARG A 213 -5.61 -15.03 -15.85
CA ARG A 213 -5.11 -13.93 -16.68
C ARG A 213 -3.66 -13.68 -16.30
N VAL A 214 -2.77 -13.84 -17.26
CA VAL A 214 -1.36 -13.44 -17.14
C VAL A 214 -1.29 -11.93 -17.38
N GLY A 215 -0.51 -11.23 -16.55
CA GLY A 215 -0.34 -9.79 -16.66
C GLY A 215 1.12 -9.37 -16.72
N SER A 216 1.41 -8.26 -17.39
CA SER A 216 2.72 -7.62 -17.37
C SER A 216 2.60 -6.13 -17.66
N CYS A 217 3.65 -5.36 -17.35
CA CYS A 217 3.72 -3.95 -17.71
C CYS A 217 4.07 -3.70 -19.19
N GLY A 218 4.60 -4.70 -19.92
CA GLY A 218 5.06 -4.53 -21.28
C GLY A 218 5.99 -3.32 -21.43
N ALA A 219 5.75 -2.49 -22.43
CA ALA A 219 6.49 -1.25 -22.69
C ALA A 219 6.05 -0.06 -21.82
N CYS A 220 4.96 -0.18 -21.02
CA CYS A 220 4.41 0.92 -20.23
C CYS A 220 5.40 1.43 -19.16
N THR A 221 5.55 2.77 -19.07
CA THR A 221 6.40 3.45 -18.09
C THR A 221 5.66 4.59 -17.37
N ARG A 222 4.33 4.65 -17.44
CA ARG A 222 3.52 5.76 -16.92
C ARG A 222 3.79 6.05 -15.45
N CYS A 223 3.96 5.02 -14.62
CA CYS A 223 4.24 5.19 -13.19
C CYS A 223 5.61 5.83 -12.92
N LEU A 224 6.62 5.55 -13.75
CA LEU A 224 7.94 6.17 -13.63
C LEU A 224 7.86 7.67 -13.95
N THR A 225 7.19 8.01 -15.06
CA THR A 225 7.03 9.39 -15.53
C THR A 225 6.17 10.23 -14.59
N ALA A 226 5.13 9.62 -13.99
CA ALA A 226 4.21 10.32 -13.10
C ALA A 226 4.74 10.51 -11.68
N CYS A 227 5.85 9.86 -11.29
CA CYS A 227 6.39 9.99 -9.94
C CYS A 227 6.93 11.41 -9.71
N PRO A 228 6.31 12.24 -8.84
CA PRO A 228 6.64 13.67 -8.75
C PRO A 228 8.05 13.94 -8.24
N THR A 229 8.60 13.01 -7.46
CA THR A 229 9.93 13.11 -6.84
C THR A 229 10.99 12.28 -7.55
N GLY A 230 10.62 11.57 -8.62
CA GLY A 230 11.52 10.65 -9.32
C GLY A 230 11.99 9.46 -8.44
N ALA A 231 11.21 9.09 -7.43
CA ALA A 231 11.54 7.97 -6.54
C ALA A 231 11.60 6.63 -7.29
N LEU A 232 10.82 6.45 -8.35
CA LEU A 232 10.91 5.31 -9.27
C LEU A 232 12.03 5.57 -10.29
N MET A 233 13.26 5.22 -9.94
CA MET A 233 14.46 5.53 -10.70
C MET A 233 14.54 4.73 -12.01
N ALA A 234 14.06 3.51 -11.99
CA ALA A 234 13.99 2.60 -13.13
C ALA A 234 12.85 1.59 -12.90
N PRO A 235 12.46 0.79 -13.91
CA PRO A 235 11.53 -0.31 -13.69
C PRO A 235 11.94 -1.18 -12.51
N TYR A 236 11.02 -1.34 -11.54
CA TYR A 236 11.18 -2.15 -10.32
C TYR A 236 12.15 -1.59 -9.27
N ILE A 237 12.79 -0.44 -9.52
CA ILE A 237 13.77 0.17 -8.61
C ILE A 237 13.18 1.44 -8.00
N LEU A 238 12.90 1.37 -6.70
CA LEU A 238 12.36 2.46 -5.89
C LEU A 238 13.42 2.93 -4.89
N ASP A 239 13.78 4.20 -4.93
CA ASP A 239 14.49 4.87 -3.85
C ASP A 239 13.47 5.39 -2.83
N SER A 240 13.38 4.72 -1.68
CA SER A 240 12.43 5.12 -0.64
C SER A 240 12.71 6.52 -0.10
N SER A 241 13.97 6.97 -0.07
CA SER A 241 14.33 8.30 0.47
C SER A 241 13.66 9.46 -0.27
N ARG A 242 13.22 9.22 -1.50
CA ARG A 242 12.51 10.16 -2.37
C ARG A 242 11.00 9.90 -2.45
N CYS A 243 10.54 8.71 -2.02
CA CYS A 243 9.13 8.34 -2.15
C CYS A 243 8.24 9.14 -1.18
N ILE A 244 7.21 9.82 -1.70
CA ILE A 244 6.27 10.61 -0.89
C ILE A 244 5.62 9.73 0.19
N SER A 245 5.33 8.46 -0.09
CA SER A 245 4.79 7.53 0.89
C SER A 245 5.76 7.35 2.07
N TYR A 246 7.05 7.14 1.80
CA TYR A 246 8.06 7.07 2.85
C TYR A 246 8.21 8.42 3.59
N LEU A 247 8.30 9.53 2.87
CA LEU A 247 8.50 10.86 3.45
C LEU A 247 7.37 11.22 4.40
N THR A 248 6.14 10.86 4.07
CA THR A 248 4.96 11.22 4.87
C THR A 248 4.66 10.27 6.01
N ILE A 249 5.11 9.00 5.96
CA ILE A 249 4.76 7.95 6.92
C ILE A 249 5.97 7.54 7.78
N GLU A 250 7.08 7.14 7.11
CA GLU A 250 8.20 6.46 7.75
C GLU A 250 9.29 7.41 8.24
N LEU A 251 9.54 8.49 7.50
CA LEU A 251 10.54 9.49 7.88
C LEU A 251 10.11 10.20 9.16
N LYS A 252 10.94 10.13 10.21
CA LYS A 252 10.65 10.73 11.53
C LYS A 252 11.30 12.11 11.72
N GLY A 253 12.17 12.50 10.80
CA GLY A 253 12.89 13.79 10.80
C GLY A 253 12.37 14.78 9.76
N THR A 254 13.22 15.74 9.46
CA THR A 254 13.00 16.80 8.47
C THR A 254 12.92 16.24 7.05
N ILE A 255 11.95 16.69 6.29
CA ILE A 255 11.85 16.37 4.86
C ILE A 255 12.84 17.25 4.08
N PRO A 256 13.66 16.67 3.17
CA PRO A 256 14.58 17.45 2.35
C PRO A 256 13.87 18.59 1.61
N VAL A 257 14.49 19.78 1.63
CA VAL A 257 13.88 21.02 1.12
C VAL A 257 13.56 20.90 -0.38
N ASP A 258 14.44 20.29 -1.14
CA ASP A 258 14.29 20.06 -2.59
C ASP A 258 13.10 19.17 -2.96
N LEU A 259 12.65 18.31 -2.06
CA LEU A 259 11.51 17.42 -2.30
C LEU A 259 10.16 18.03 -1.90
N ARG A 260 10.14 19.04 -1.01
CA ARG A 260 8.90 19.61 -0.46
C ARG A 260 7.92 20.13 -1.53
N PRO A 261 8.36 20.88 -2.55
CA PRO A 261 7.43 21.32 -3.61
C PRO A 261 6.82 20.16 -4.40
N SER A 262 7.58 19.10 -4.66
CA SER A 262 7.15 17.94 -5.42
C SER A 262 6.16 17.03 -4.66
N MET A 263 6.00 17.23 -3.35
CA MET A 263 5.01 16.48 -2.56
C MET A 263 3.57 16.90 -2.84
N GLY A 264 3.36 18.11 -3.42
CA GLY A 264 2.01 18.62 -3.63
C GLY A 264 1.21 18.63 -2.32
N ASN A 265 -0.01 18.16 -2.38
CA ASN A 265 -0.94 18.10 -1.25
C ASN A 265 -0.96 16.74 -0.53
N TRP A 266 -0.03 15.83 -0.83
CA TRP A 266 0.05 14.56 -0.13
C TRP A 266 0.51 14.75 1.32
N ILE A 267 -0.39 14.45 2.26
CA ILE A 267 -0.10 14.54 3.70
C ILE A 267 0.11 13.18 4.37
N PHE A 268 -0.34 12.08 3.72
CA PHE A 268 -0.15 10.71 4.21
C PHE A 268 -0.20 9.71 3.06
N GLY A 269 0.90 9.00 2.81
CA GLY A 269 1.00 8.08 1.67
C GLY A 269 1.04 8.81 0.33
N CYS A 270 0.94 8.05 -0.75
CA CYS A 270 0.89 8.56 -2.12
C CYS A 270 0.41 7.45 -3.07
N ASP A 271 -0.57 7.75 -3.91
CA ASP A 271 -1.12 6.79 -4.88
C ASP A 271 -0.76 7.11 -6.34
N GLU A 272 0.09 8.10 -6.63
CA GLU A 272 0.38 8.58 -8.00
C GLU A 272 0.76 7.44 -8.96
N CYS A 273 1.65 6.55 -8.53
CA CYS A 273 2.10 5.45 -9.37
C CYS A 273 1.03 4.34 -9.55
N GLN A 274 0.04 4.27 -8.66
CA GLN A 274 -1.08 3.33 -8.75
C GLN A 274 -2.24 3.92 -9.55
N SER A 275 -2.60 5.18 -9.30
CA SER A 275 -3.72 5.85 -9.97
C SER A 275 -3.50 6.05 -11.47
N ILE A 276 -2.24 6.30 -11.90
CA ILE A 276 -1.90 6.41 -13.33
C ILE A 276 -1.82 5.05 -14.04
N CYS A 277 -1.72 3.95 -13.28
CA CYS A 277 -1.52 2.62 -13.83
C CYS A 277 -2.78 2.16 -14.57
N PRO A 278 -2.65 1.64 -15.81
CA PRO A 278 -3.81 1.16 -16.58
C PRO A 278 -4.53 -0.02 -15.93
N TRP A 279 -3.82 -0.84 -15.14
CA TRP A 279 -4.37 -2.04 -14.53
C TRP A 279 -5.47 -1.73 -13.49
N PRO A 280 -5.22 -0.96 -12.42
CA PRO A 280 -6.29 -0.61 -11.49
C PRO A 280 -7.39 0.24 -12.15
N ARG A 281 -7.05 1.16 -13.05
CA ARG A 281 -8.05 1.95 -13.79
C ARG A 281 -9.04 1.08 -14.57
N ARG A 282 -8.61 -0.08 -15.06
CA ARG A 282 -9.45 -0.99 -15.86
C ARG A 282 -10.14 -2.06 -15.02
N PHE A 283 -9.49 -2.57 -14.00
CA PHE A 283 -9.89 -3.79 -13.31
C PHE A 283 -10.30 -3.59 -11.85
N ALA A 284 -9.88 -2.51 -11.18
CA ALA A 284 -10.32 -2.26 -9.83
C ALA A 284 -11.85 -2.08 -9.78
N ARG A 285 -12.45 -2.63 -8.74
CA ARG A 285 -13.88 -2.53 -8.47
C ARG A 285 -14.05 -2.02 -7.06
N PRO A 286 -14.97 -1.06 -6.82
CA PRO A 286 -15.25 -0.61 -5.46
C PRO A 286 -15.57 -1.78 -4.55
N THR A 287 -14.88 -1.82 -3.41
CA THR A 287 -15.12 -2.83 -2.39
C THR A 287 -16.39 -2.50 -1.60
N GLY A 288 -17.10 -3.54 -1.14
CA GLY A 288 -18.20 -3.41 -0.18
C GLY A 288 -17.76 -3.46 1.28
N GLU A 289 -16.46 -3.44 1.54
CA GLU A 289 -15.91 -3.59 2.89
C GLU A 289 -16.23 -2.37 3.78
N ARG A 290 -16.88 -2.64 4.92
CA ARG A 290 -17.35 -1.60 5.84
C ARG A 290 -16.24 -0.89 6.61
N PHE A 291 -15.04 -1.46 6.67
CA PHE A 291 -13.91 -0.81 7.33
C PHE A 291 -13.30 0.31 6.49
N VAL A 292 -13.58 0.35 5.19
CA VAL A 292 -13.20 1.45 4.31
C VAL A 292 -14.25 2.54 4.44
N GLN A 293 -13.81 3.73 4.83
CA GLN A 293 -14.70 4.88 4.98
C GLN A 293 -14.81 5.67 3.67
N HIS A 294 -15.91 6.37 3.52
CA HIS A 294 -16.19 7.22 2.38
C HIS A 294 -16.46 8.64 2.90
N GLY A 295 -15.90 9.62 2.24
CA GLY A 295 -16.16 11.02 2.56
C GLY A 295 -14.89 11.88 2.56
N PRO A 296 -15.08 13.21 2.43
CA PRO A 296 -13.97 14.15 2.27
C PRO A 296 -13.00 14.17 3.45
N GLU A 297 -13.48 13.92 4.66
CA GLU A 297 -12.66 13.89 5.85
C GLU A 297 -11.64 12.76 5.88
N TRP A 298 -11.86 11.69 5.14
CA TRP A 298 -10.97 10.53 5.10
C TRP A 298 -9.99 10.60 3.95
N CYS A 299 -10.39 11.14 2.80
CA CYS A 299 -9.57 11.17 1.60
C CYS A 299 -8.86 12.52 1.38
N ALA A 300 -9.56 13.62 1.67
CA ALA A 300 -9.09 14.97 1.39
C ALA A 300 -9.56 15.97 2.48
N PRO A 301 -9.07 15.85 3.74
CA PRO A 301 -9.42 16.77 4.82
C PRO A 301 -8.86 18.18 4.57
N ARG A 302 -9.50 19.20 5.14
CA ARG A 302 -9.03 20.59 5.04
C ARG A 302 -7.70 20.75 5.77
N LEU A 303 -6.71 21.37 5.12
CA LEU A 303 -5.37 21.56 5.67
C LEU A 303 -5.39 22.48 6.89
N LEU A 304 -6.22 23.55 6.86
CA LEU A 304 -6.32 24.51 7.98
C LEU A 304 -6.88 23.86 9.25
N ASP A 305 -7.80 22.90 9.13
CA ASP A 305 -8.34 22.17 10.27
C ASP A 305 -7.29 21.23 10.87
N LEU A 306 -6.46 20.61 10.01
CA LEU A 306 -5.44 19.68 10.45
C LEU A 306 -4.28 20.36 11.16
N ILE A 307 -3.79 21.49 10.64
CA ILE A 307 -2.62 22.17 11.22
C ILE A 307 -2.90 22.70 12.64
N ALA A 308 -4.16 22.95 12.96
CA ALA A 308 -4.61 23.45 14.28
C ALA A 308 -4.78 22.34 15.34
N MET A 309 -4.64 21.05 14.97
CA MET A 309 -4.90 19.94 15.89
C MET A 309 -3.82 19.83 16.98
N ASP A 310 -4.26 19.72 18.22
CA ASP A 310 -3.43 19.22 19.32
C ASP A 310 -3.32 17.68 19.30
N GLU A 311 -2.55 17.11 20.23
CA GLU A 311 -2.34 15.66 20.29
C GLU A 311 -3.65 14.91 20.60
N ARG A 312 -4.53 15.49 21.42
CA ARG A 312 -5.83 14.88 21.79
C ARG A 312 -6.76 14.84 20.58
N ALA A 313 -6.89 15.95 19.87
CA ALA A 313 -7.71 16.05 18.66
C ALA A 313 -7.20 15.11 17.55
N PHE A 314 -5.87 15.03 17.35
CA PHE A 314 -5.25 14.10 16.42
C PHE A 314 -5.60 12.65 16.73
N ARG A 315 -5.42 12.23 17.99
CA ARG A 315 -5.71 10.84 18.40
C ARG A 315 -7.20 10.50 18.29
N ALA A 316 -8.07 11.44 18.64
CA ALA A 316 -9.51 11.24 18.52
C ALA A 316 -9.96 11.12 17.07
N ARG A 317 -9.45 12.00 16.19
CA ARG A 317 -9.81 12.01 14.77
C ARG A 317 -9.36 10.76 14.02
N PHE A 318 -8.15 10.29 14.28
CA PHE A 318 -7.54 9.17 13.58
C PHE A 318 -7.55 7.87 14.38
N ALA A 319 -8.41 7.77 15.40
CA ALA A 319 -8.55 6.55 16.20
C ALA A 319 -8.81 5.32 15.30
N GLY A 320 -7.99 4.28 15.46
CA GLY A 320 -8.08 3.06 14.65
C GLY A 320 -7.71 3.20 13.18
N SER A 321 -7.12 4.33 12.75
CA SER A 321 -6.68 4.57 11.39
C SER A 321 -5.16 4.38 11.23
N PRO A 322 -4.68 3.92 10.07
CA PRO A 322 -3.24 3.85 9.77
C PRO A 322 -2.52 5.20 9.87
N VAL A 323 -3.25 6.33 9.78
CA VAL A 323 -2.69 7.69 9.88
C VAL A 323 -1.98 7.93 11.22
N LEU A 324 -2.36 7.22 12.28
CA LEU A 324 -1.68 7.27 13.58
C LEU A 324 -0.19 6.92 13.49
N ARG A 325 0.25 6.17 12.48
CA ARG A 325 1.67 5.80 12.26
C ARG A 325 2.57 7.01 12.03
N ALA A 326 2.07 8.08 11.41
CA ALA A 326 2.81 9.32 11.23
C ALA A 326 3.04 10.07 12.54
N ARG A 327 2.22 9.84 13.56
CA ARG A 327 2.08 10.64 14.78
C ARG A 327 1.66 12.08 14.43
N ARG A 328 1.15 12.84 15.41
CA ARG A 328 0.75 14.23 15.19
C ARG A 328 1.87 15.05 14.54
N ARG A 329 3.07 15.00 15.10
CA ARG A 329 4.21 15.77 14.59
C ARG A 329 4.55 15.53 13.13
N GLY A 330 4.47 14.27 12.68
CA GLY A 330 4.73 13.92 11.27
C GLY A 330 3.61 14.36 10.36
N LEU A 331 2.35 14.20 10.78
CA LEU A 331 1.21 14.69 10.00
C LEU A 331 1.24 16.23 9.86
N LEU A 332 1.42 16.97 10.95
CA LEU A 332 1.44 18.43 10.91
C LEU A 332 2.64 18.97 10.12
N ARG A 333 3.80 18.29 10.18
CA ARG A 333 4.94 18.56 9.30
C ARG A 333 4.52 18.48 7.82
N ASN A 334 3.83 17.41 7.44
CA ASN A 334 3.38 17.21 6.06
C ASN A 334 2.31 18.24 5.65
N VAL A 335 1.41 18.55 6.58
CA VAL A 335 0.37 19.60 6.38
C VAL A 335 0.99 20.98 6.18
N ALA A 336 2.04 21.33 6.91
CA ALA A 336 2.74 22.61 6.71
C ALA A 336 3.33 22.71 5.29
N ILE A 337 3.91 21.62 4.76
CA ILE A 337 4.39 21.59 3.37
C ILE A 337 3.22 21.73 2.38
N ALA A 338 2.11 21.03 2.60
CA ALA A 338 0.94 21.11 1.74
C ALA A 338 0.35 22.54 1.73
N LEU A 339 0.32 23.22 2.86
CA LEU A 339 -0.10 24.64 2.96
C LEU A 339 0.81 25.57 2.16
N ALA A 340 2.13 25.33 2.19
CA ALA A 340 3.06 26.07 1.34
C ALA A 340 2.82 25.82 -0.15
N ASN A 341 2.53 24.58 -0.52
CA ASN A 341 2.25 24.19 -1.89
C ASN A 341 0.87 24.69 -2.37
N TRP A 342 -0.09 24.86 -1.48
CA TRP A 342 -1.36 25.53 -1.78
C TRP A 342 -1.13 26.98 -2.19
N GLY A 343 -0.24 27.69 -1.50
CA GLY A 343 0.17 29.04 -1.89
C GLY A 343 -0.87 30.12 -1.68
N ASP A 344 -1.89 29.90 -0.84
CA ASP A 344 -2.94 30.89 -0.55
C ASP A 344 -2.61 31.68 0.72
N PRO A 345 -2.72 33.03 0.71
CA PRO A 345 -2.50 33.87 1.89
C PRO A 345 -3.33 33.48 3.12
N GLN A 346 -4.48 32.82 2.94
CA GLN A 346 -5.29 32.30 4.05
C GLN A 346 -4.52 31.30 4.95
N ALA A 347 -3.48 30.65 4.41
CA ALA A 347 -2.63 29.74 5.18
C ALA A 347 -1.70 30.48 6.19
N VAL A 348 -1.37 31.75 5.94
CA VAL A 348 -0.36 32.47 6.72
C VAL A 348 -0.67 32.53 8.21
N PRO A 349 -1.88 32.92 8.67
CA PRO A 349 -2.16 32.97 10.11
C PRO A 349 -2.06 31.63 10.81
N ALA A 350 -2.41 30.54 10.12
CA ALA A 350 -2.32 29.20 10.67
C ALA A 350 -0.86 28.71 10.73
N LEU A 351 -0.07 29.00 9.71
CA LEU A 351 1.37 28.71 9.69
C LEU A 351 2.14 29.52 10.74
N GLN A 352 1.79 30.80 10.96
CA GLN A 352 2.36 31.64 12.02
C GLN A 352 2.14 31.00 13.40
N ARG A 353 0.93 30.56 13.71
CA ARG A 353 0.68 29.83 14.96
C ARG A 353 1.49 28.53 15.04
N ALA A 354 1.65 27.81 13.93
CA ALA A 354 2.41 26.58 13.89
C ALA A 354 3.93 26.78 14.08
N THR A 355 4.46 28.02 13.91
CA THR A 355 5.86 28.32 14.29
C THR A 355 6.08 28.34 15.80
N GLU A 356 5.01 28.31 16.60
CA GLU A 356 5.04 28.27 18.06
C GLU A 356 4.66 26.87 18.59
N ASP A 357 4.46 25.87 17.70
CA ASP A 357 4.10 24.50 18.07
C ASP A 357 5.14 23.89 19.04
N PRO A 358 4.72 23.12 20.06
CA PRO A 358 5.66 22.47 20.97
C PRO A 358 6.66 21.53 20.26
N GLU A 359 6.29 20.95 19.10
CA GLU A 359 7.15 20.04 18.34
C GLU A 359 8.10 20.82 17.41
N PRO A 360 9.43 20.73 17.61
CA PRO A 360 10.41 21.45 16.77
C PRO A 360 10.29 21.15 15.28
N LEU A 361 9.89 19.91 14.94
CA LEU A 361 9.71 19.47 13.56
C LEU A 361 8.58 20.23 12.87
N VAL A 362 7.51 20.55 13.59
CA VAL A 362 6.39 21.34 13.07
C VAL A 362 6.81 22.79 12.88
N ARG A 363 7.47 23.38 13.90
CA ARG A 363 7.98 24.76 13.82
C ARG A 363 8.88 25.01 12.61
N GLU A 364 9.84 24.10 12.39
CA GLU A 364 10.80 24.20 11.27
C GLU A 364 10.07 24.20 9.91
N HIS A 365 9.10 23.30 9.73
CA HIS A 365 8.38 23.21 8.46
C HIS A 365 7.37 24.33 8.26
N ALA A 366 6.76 24.84 9.33
CA ALA A 366 5.90 26.03 9.28
C ALA A 366 6.70 27.30 8.93
N ALA A 367 7.87 27.49 9.52
CA ALA A 367 8.76 28.61 9.19
C ALA A 367 9.23 28.53 7.73
N TRP A 368 9.60 27.33 7.25
CA TRP A 368 9.95 27.13 5.85
C TRP A 368 8.76 27.45 4.94
N ALA A 369 7.54 27.01 5.30
CA ALA A 369 6.33 27.24 4.52
C ALA A 369 6.05 28.74 4.33
N ILE A 370 6.21 29.55 5.38
CA ILE A 370 6.05 31.02 5.31
C ILE A 370 7.12 31.64 4.41
N ALA A 371 8.37 31.19 4.52
CA ALA A 371 9.49 31.76 3.77
C ALA A 371 9.51 31.41 2.28
N HIS A 372 8.98 30.24 1.91
CA HIS A 372 9.13 29.66 0.56
C HIS A 372 7.80 29.36 -0.14
N GLY A 373 6.67 29.43 0.57
CA GLY A 373 5.35 29.28 -0.02
C GLY A 373 5.05 30.49 -0.94
N ARG A 374 4.22 30.25 -1.98
CA ARG A 374 3.70 31.34 -2.84
C ARG A 374 2.58 32.12 -2.12
N LEU A 375 2.84 32.50 -0.86
CA LEU A 375 1.86 33.07 0.07
C LEU A 375 1.75 34.62 -0.03
N GLN A 376 2.15 35.19 -1.17
CA GLN A 376 2.10 36.64 -1.42
C GLN A 376 0.87 37.03 -2.23
#